data_365124898ffc1f6b5eb3909c47e889f9
#
_entry.id   365124898ffc1f6b5eb3909c47e889f9
#
_cell.length_a   1.000
_cell.length_b   1.000
_cell.length_c   1.000
_cell.angle_alpha   90.00
_cell.angle_beta   90.00
_cell.angle_gamma   90.00
#
_symmetry.space_group_name_H-M   'P 1'
#
loop_
_entity.id
_entity.type
_entity.pdbx_description
1 polymer ?
#
loop_
_entity_poly.entity_id
_entity_poly.type
_entity_poly.pdbx_seq_one_letter_code
_entity_poly.pdbx_strand_id
1 'polypeptide(L)'
;MYYIYTILISALFSSLFCNNVDKSLPENMPLHTKVFWGERGLFRRVNIAPSTRQDELTLRVKMLQLHQKIALGSLAAFYYQSYLGNQLINGNYDNYEKHSSMSKVVWSTYMLSASLSYFAPPGMRYTKKMSSMKLHRALSWFHFAGMATIPWLGYNISKSSIEDRESALQLHQNVAYGTLITMSISALLSFLPY
;
A
#
# COMPACT_ATOMS: atom_id res chain seq x y z
N MET A 1 -24.06 7.84 29.14
CA MET A 1 -23.11 7.35 28.13
C MET A 1 -23.78 6.94 26.80
N TYR A 2 -24.99 6.38 26.81
CA TYR A 2 -25.74 6.00 25.59
C TYR A 2 -26.15 7.19 24.69
N TYR A 3 -26.44 8.36 25.25
CA TYR A 3 -26.85 9.55 24.48
C TYR A 3 -25.74 10.15 23.59
N ILE A 4 -24.47 9.95 23.93
CA ILE A 4 -23.33 10.44 23.11
C ILE A 4 -23.18 9.60 21.83
N TYR A 5 -23.39 8.30 21.91
CA TYR A 5 -23.35 7.41 20.74
C TYR A 5 -24.51 7.64 19.78
N THR A 6 -25.71 7.92 20.31
CA THR A 6 -26.86 8.25 19.46
C THR A 6 -26.71 9.59 18.76
N ILE A 7 -26.09 10.59 19.39
CA ILE A 7 -25.80 11.89 18.77
C ILE A 7 -24.71 11.74 17.71
N LEU A 8 -23.64 10.96 17.94
CA LEU A 8 -22.60 10.70 16.97
C LEU A 8 -23.12 9.89 15.76
N ILE A 9 -24.00 8.91 15.99
CA ILE A 9 -24.62 8.12 14.91
C ILE A 9 -25.62 8.99 14.13
N SER A 10 -26.40 9.85 14.76
CA SER A 10 -27.33 10.76 14.07
C SER A 10 -26.60 11.86 13.31
N ALA A 11 -25.47 12.38 13.82
CA ALA A 11 -24.64 13.34 13.11
C ALA A 11 -23.95 12.71 11.87
N LEU A 12 -23.59 11.44 11.94
CA LEU A 12 -23.10 10.67 10.77
C LEU A 12 -24.21 10.40 9.73
N PHE A 13 -25.47 10.32 10.15
CA PHE A 13 -26.60 10.12 9.24
C PHE A 13 -27.16 11.43 8.66
N SER A 14 -27.06 12.56 9.33
CA SER A 14 -27.58 13.84 8.84
C SER A 14 -26.69 14.51 7.76
N SER A 15 -25.44 14.12 7.61
CA SER A 15 -24.58 14.53 6.47
C SER A 15 -24.89 13.79 5.15
N LEU A 16 -25.99 13.03 5.11
CA LEU A 16 -26.41 12.24 3.93
C LEU A 16 -27.06 13.06 2.80
N PHE A 17 -27.22 14.37 2.94
CA PHE A 17 -27.88 15.19 1.93
C PHE A 17 -26.91 16.01 1.08
N CYS A 18 -26.77 15.54 -0.13
CA CYS A 18 -26.65 16.28 -1.38
C CYS A 18 -25.40 17.16 -1.58
N ASN A 19 -24.35 16.57 -2.11
CA ASN A 19 -23.61 17.27 -3.16
C ASN A 19 -23.95 16.62 -4.48
N ASN A 20 -24.44 17.38 -5.45
CA ASN A 20 -24.59 16.97 -6.87
C ASN A 20 -23.21 16.63 -7.41
N VAL A 21 -22.81 15.40 -7.23
CA VAL A 21 -21.61 14.86 -7.86
C VAL A 21 -21.91 14.76 -9.35
N ASP A 22 -21.15 15.48 -10.14
CA ASP A 22 -21.18 15.36 -11.59
C ASP A 22 -21.20 13.88 -11.97
N LYS A 23 -22.20 13.43 -12.74
CA LYS A 23 -22.55 12.02 -13.05
C LYS A 23 -21.47 11.24 -13.83
N SER A 24 -20.23 11.70 -13.81
CA SER A 24 -19.10 11.15 -14.59
C SER A 24 -18.24 10.10 -13.84
N LEU A 25 -18.74 9.53 -12.71
CA LEU A 25 -18.02 8.44 -12.05
C LEU A 25 -18.09 7.15 -12.89
N PRO A 26 -16.97 6.44 -13.07
CA PRO A 26 -16.95 5.23 -13.91
C PRO A 26 -17.77 4.11 -13.28
N GLU A 27 -18.59 3.42 -14.10
CA GLU A 27 -19.50 2.36 -13.67
C GLU A 27 -18.80 1.17 -12.98
N ASN A 28 -17.63 0.76 -13.52
CA ASN A 28 -16.91 -0.44 -13.10
C ASN A 28 -15.78 -0.13 -12.09
N MET A 29 -16.04 0.75 -11.11
CA MET A 29 -15.06 1.03 -10.06
C MET A 29 -14.80 -0.19 -9.19
N PRO A 30 -13.54 -0.45 -8.78
CA PRO A 30 -13.22 -1.43 -7.74
C PRO A 30 -13.98 -1.15 -6.44
N LEU A 31 -14.30 -2.18 -5.67
CA LEU A 31 -15.11 -2.06 -4.45
C LEU A 31 -14.53 -1.04 -3.46
N HIS A 32 -13.21 -1.12 -3.18
CA HIS A 32 -12.54 -0.16 -2.30
C HIS A 32 -12.69 1.29 -2.79
N THR A 33 -12.53 1.52 -4.10
CA THR A 33 -12.71 2.85 -4.70
C THR A 33 -14.15 3.33 -4.55
N LYS A 34 -15.16 2.45 -4.69
CA LYS A 34 -16.59 2.79 -4.44
C LYS A 34 -16.82 3.19 -2.99
N VAL A 35 -16.21 2.46 -2.04
CA VAL A 35 -16.34 2.74 -0.60
C VAL A 35 -15.80 4.12 -0.25
N PHE A 36 -14.66 4.51 -0.80
CA PHE A 36 -14.04 5.81 -0.48
C PHE A 36 -14.54 6.96 -1.36
N TRP A 37 -14.72 6.73 -2.67
CA TRP A 37 -14.93 7.78 -3.68
C TRP A 37 -16.26 7.69 -4.43
N GLY A 38 -17.11 6.71 -4.19
CA GLY A 38 -18.43 6.59 -4.81
C GLY A 38 -19.32 7.79 -4.50
N GLU A 39 -20.51 7.86 -5.08
CA GLU A 39 -21.49 8.95 -4.83
C GLU A 39 -21.76 9.15 -3.33
N ARG A 40 -21.82 8.05 -2.56
CA ARG A 40 -21.97 8.03 -1.10
C ARG A 40 -20.68 7.60 -0.39
N GLY A 41 -19.52 7.81 -1.04
CA GLY A 41 -18.23 7.40 -0.53
C GLY A 41 -17.80 8.16 0.73
N LEU A 42 -16.93 7.52 1.53
CA LEU A 42 -16.48 8.06 2.81
C LEU A 42 -15.90 9.48 2.66
N PHE A 43 -15.02 9.69 1.67
CA PHE A 43 -14.35 10.99 1.51
C PHE A 43 -15.30 12.12 1.11
N ARG A 44 -16.41 11.80 0.43
CA ARG A 44 -17.48 12.79 0.17
C ARG A 44 -18.28 13.10 1.42
N ARG A 45 -18.58 12.09 2.23
CA ARG A 45 -19.34 12.28 3.48
C ARG A 45 -18.60 13.14 4.51
N VAL A 46 -17.26 13.00 4.57
CA VAL A 46 -16.42 13.80 5.48
C VAL A 46 -15.87 15.06 4.84
N ASN A 47 -16.35 15.44 3.63
CA ASN A 47 -15.98 16.64 2.89
C ASN A 47 -14.46 16.79 2.58
N ILE A 48 -13.76 15.67 2.42
CA ILE A 48 -12.34 15.65 2.00
C ILE A 48 -12.24 15.56 0.46
N ALA A 49 -13.25 15.00 -0.21
CA ALA A 49 -13.24 14.90 -1.66
C ALA A 49 -13.30 16.29 -2.31
N PRO A 50 -12.52 16.53 -3.38
CA PRO A 50 -12.65 17.74 -4.18
C PRO A 50 -14.08 17.91 -4.73
N SER A 51 -14.47 19.16 -4.95
CA SER A 51 -15.83 19.52 -5.40
C SER A 51 -16.11 19.15 -6.86
N THR A 52 -15.06 19.13 -7.70
CA THR A 52 -15.20 18.82 -9.11
C THR A 52 -14.51 17.52 -9.51
N ARG A 53 -15.03 16.86 -10.55
CA ARG A 53 -14.40 15.66 -11.10
C ARG A 53 -13.01 15.93 -11.67
N GLN A 54 -12.81 17.12 -12.23
CA GLN A 54 -11.52 17.54 -12.76
C GLN A 54 -10.45 17.63 -11.64
N ASP A 55 -10.81 18.18 -10.49
CA ASP A 55 -9.90 18.26 -9.35
C ASP A 55 -9.59 16.89 -8.76
N GLU A 56 -10.58 15.96 -8.75
CA GLU A 56 -10.32 14.57 -8.36
C GLU A 56 -9.31 13.90 -9.30
N LEU A 57 -9.42 14.10 -10.62
CA LEU A 57 -8.47 13.53 -11.58
C LEU A 57 -7.08 14.16 -11.42
N THR A 58 -7.01 15.45 -11.16
CA THR A 58 -5.76 16.15 -10.88
C THR A 58 -5.10 15.62 -9.60
N LEU A 59 -5.89 15.45 -8.54
CA LEU A 59 -5.42 14.85 -7.28
C LEU A 59 -4.92 13.41 -7.51
N ARG A 60 -5.67 12.61 -8.28
CA ARG A 60 -5.24 11.26 -8.65
C ARG A 60 -3.87 11.24 -9.32
N VAL A 61 -3.67 12.11 -10.31
CA VAL A 61 -2.39 12.17 -11.04
C VAL A 61 -1.25 12.50 -10.07
N LYS A 62 -1.42 13.51 -9.20
CA LYS A 62 -0.42 13.88 -8.19
C LYS A 62 -0.13 12.73 -7.22
N MET A 63 -1.16 12.05 -6.71
CA MET A 63 -0.99 10.92 -5.79
C MET A 63 -0.25 9.76 -6.45
N LEU A 64 -0.59 9.40 -7.70
CA LEU A 64 0.06 8.31 -8.41
C LEU A 64 1.50 8.65 -8.83
N GLN A 65 1.80 9.89 -9.20
CA GLN A 65 3.17 10.33 -9.47
C GLN A 65 4.03 10.27 -8.19
N LEU A 66 3.49 10.71 -7.06
CA LEU A 66 4.18 10.61 -5.77
C LEU A 66 4.35 9.16 -5.33
N HIS A 67 3.30 8.32 -5.49
CA HIS A 67 3.37 6.88 -5.29
C HIS A 67 4.55 6.28 -6.07
N GLN A 68 4.65 6.55 -7.38
CA GLN A 68 5.71 6.00 -8.22
C GLN A 68 7.10 6.39 -7.71
N LYS A 69 7.32 7.67 -7.38
CA LYS A 69 8.61 8.16 -6.89
C LYS A 69 9.00 7.49 -5.57
N ILE A 70 8.07 7.44 -4.60
CA ILE A 70 8.31 6.82 -3.29
C ILE A 70 8.49 5.31 -3.45
N ALA A 71 7.69 4.64 -4.31
CA ALA A 71 7.80 3.21 -4.56
C ALA A 71 9.17 2.81 -5.11
N LEU A 72 9.71 3.57 -6.07
CA LEU A 72 11.05 3.32 -6.62
C LEU A 72 12.14 3.54 -5.57
N GLY A 73 12.04 4.61 -4.78
CA GLY A 73 12.96 4.84 -3.65
C GLY A 73 12.87 3.74 -2.60
N SER A 74 11.65 3.29 -2.26
CA SER A 74 11.42 2.19 -1.34
C SER A 74 11.95 0.86 -1.86
N LEU A 75 11.83 0.59 -3.17
CA LEU A 75 12.40 -0.60 -3.81
C LEU A 75 13.93 -0.60 -3.73
N ALA A 76 14.58 0.53 -4.03
CA ALA A 76 16.04 0.66 -3.90
C ALA A 76 16.49 0.45 -2.45
N ALA A 77 15.78 1.05 -1.49
CA ALA A 77 16.04 0.86 -0.07
C ALA A 77 15.82 -0.61 0.36
N PHE A 78 14.86 -1.31 -0.23
CA PHE A 78 14.62 -2.73 0.06
C PHE A 78 15.73 -3.64 -0.47
N TYR A 79 16.31 -3.34 -1.64
CA TYR A 79 17.52 -4.02 -2.13
C TYR A 79 18.68 -3.85 -1.14
N TYR A 80 18.90 -2.61 -0.65
CA TYR A 80 19.92 -2.35 0.37
C TYR A 80 19.63 -3.06 1.69
N GLN A 81 18.37 -3.08 2.13
CA GLN A 81 17.90 -3.82 3.30
C GLN A 81 18.19 -5.33 3.17
N SER A 82 17.92 -5.90 1.99
CA SER A 82 18.20 -7.31 1.71
C SER A 82 19.69 -7.62 1.70
N TYR A 83 20.52 -6.70 1.19
CA TYR A 83 21.97 -6.80 1.28
C TYR A 83 22.44 -6.83 2.75
N LEU A 84 21.95 -5.92 3.58
CA LEU A 84 22.29 -5.92 5.02
C LEU A 84 21.87 -7.22 5.71
N GLY A 85 20.67 -7.74 5.39
CA GLY A 85 20.21 -9.03 5.89
C GLY A 85 21.14 -10.18 5.49
N ASN A 86 21.61 -10.20 4.26
CA ASN A 86 22.54 -11.19 3.77
C ASN A 86 23.93 -11.11 4.48
N GLN A 87 24.38 -9.90 4.82
CA GLN A 87 25.59 -9.71 5.63
C GLN A 87 25.46 -10.36 7.03
N LEU A 88 24.28 -10.24 7.66
CA LEU A 88 24.01 -10.86 8.96
C LEU A 88 24.10 -12.40 8.89
N ILE A 89 23.56 -12.99 7.81
CA ILE A 89 23.61 -14.45 7.59
C ILE A 89 25.05 -14.93 7.42
N ASN A 90 25.88 -14.13 6.77
CA ASN A 90 27.30 -14.41 6.58
C ASN A 90 28.17 -14.09 7.80
N GLY A 91 27.54 -13.83 8.96
CA GLY A 91 28.24 -13.62 10.25
C GLY A 91 28.70 -12.18 10.52
N ASN A 92 28.37 -11.21 9.65
CA ASN A 92 28.71 -9.81 9.88
C ASN A 92 27.64 -9.13 10.73
N TYR A 93 27.66 -9.40 12.03
CA TYR A 93 26.65 -8.93 12.99
C TYR A 93 26.74 -7.43 13.29
N ASP A 94 27.79 -6.73 12.93
CA ASP A 94 27.94 -5.27 13.05
C ASP A 94 26.85 -4.51 12.24
N ASN A 95 26.26 -5.19 11.27
CA ASN A 95 25.18 -4.65 10.46
C ASN A 95 23.77 -4.80 11.09
N TYR A 96 23.63 -5.40 12.27
CA TYR A 96 22.32 -5.67 12.87
C TYR A 96 21.50 -4.39 13.09
N GLU A 97 22.09 -3.37 13.71
CA GLU A 97 21.39 -2.11 13.95
C GLU A 97 21.03 -1.36 12.66
N LYS A 98 21.91 -1.42 11.65
CA LYS A 98 21.64 -0.85 10.33
C LYS A 98 20.47 -1.57 9.65
N HIS A 99 20.47 -2.91 9.68
CA HIS A 99 19.38 -3.72 9.13
C HIS A 99 18.06 -3.40 9.86
N SER A 100 18.05 -3.36 11.18
CA SER A 100 16.86 -3.02 11.98
C SER A 100 16.34 -1.62 11.71
N SER A 101 17.22 -0.62 11.60
CA SER A 101 16.84 0.77 11.34
C SER A 101 16.33 0.93 9.91
N MET A 102 17.01 0.33 8.92
CA MET A 102 16.60 0.38 7.53
C MET A 102 15.26 -0.32 7.29
N SER A 103 14.95 -1.39 8.05
CA SER A 103 13.65 -2.06 7.95
C SER A 103 12.48 -1.11 8.24
N LYS A 104 12.63 -0.21 9.21
CA LYS A 104 11.61 0.81 9.55
C LYS A 104 11.44 1.82 8.43
N VAL A 105 12.54 2.23 7.79
CA VAL A 105 12.51 3.15 6.65
C VAL A 105 11.81 2.50 5.45
N VAL A 106 12.20 1.29 5.08
CA VAL A 106 11.60 0.53 3.97
C VAL A 106 10.12 0.32 4.21
N TRP A 107 9.74 -0.14 5.40
CA TRP A 107 8.35 -0.38 5.74
C TRP A 107 7.50 0.89 5.70
N SER A 108 7.99 1.97 6.30
CA SER A 108 7.25 3.25 6.37
C SER A 108 7.07 3.87 4.99
N THR A 109 8.12 3.93 4.18
CA THR A 109 8.05 4.48 2.82
C THR A 109 7.19 3.63 1.91
N TYR A 110 7.26 2.29 2.05
CA TYR A 110 6.39 1.38 1.33
C TYR A 110 4.91 1.60 1.70
N MET A 111 4.56 1.64 2.98
CA MET A 111 3.18 1.85 3.44
C MET A 111 2.63 3.21 3.00
N LEU A 112 3.45 4.25 3.04
CA LEU A 112 3.08 5.56 2.50
C LEU A 112 2.79 5.48 1.00
N SER A 113 3.67 4.84 0.24
CA SER A 113 3.48 4.65 -1.20
C SER A 113 2.21 3.86 -1.52
N ALA A 114 2.00 2.72 -0.83
CA ALA A 114 0.80 1.89 -0.99
C ALA A 114 -0.48 2.68 -0.68
N SER A 115 -0.48 3.48 0.39
CA SER A 115 -1.62 4.32 0.77
C SER A 115 -1.96 5.34 -0.31
N LEU A 116 -0.97 5.98 -0.93
CA LEU A 116 -1.18 6.94 -2.01
C LEU A 116 -1.89 6.32 -3.21
N SER A 117 -1.53 5.08 -3.58
CA SER A 117 -2.20 4.39 -4.70
C SER A 117 -3.57 3.83 -4.32
N TYR A 118 -3.71 3.30 -3.10
CA TYR A 118 -4.94 2.70 -2.62
C TYR A 118 -6.06 3.73 -2.43
N PHE A 119 -5.74 4.89 -1.86
CA PHE A 119 -6.68 5.98 -1.61
C PHE A 119 -6.77 6.99 -2.76
N ALA A 120 -6.11 6.75 -3.90
CA ALA A 120 -6.22 7.64 -5.05
C ALA A 120 -7.67 7.69 -5.57
N PRO A 121 -8.17 8.87 -6.00
CA PRO A 121 -9.47 9.02 -6.63
C PRO A 121 -9.66 8.09 -7.83
N PRO A 122 -10.90 7.77 -8.24
CA PRO A 122 -11.16 6.88 -9.36
C PRO A 122 -10.59 7.43 -10.68
N GLY A 123 -10.11 6.54 -11.55
CA GLY A 123 -9.71 6.88 -12.92
C GLY A 123 -10.91 7.19 -13.80
N MET A 124 -10.67 7.68 -15.02
CA MET A 124 -11.76 7.97 -15.97
C MET A 124 -12.52 6.71 -16.41
N ARG A 125 -11.79 5.60 -16.60
CA ARG A 125 -12.36 4.32 -17.07
C ARG A 125 -11.68 3.14 -16.41
N TYR A 126 -12.40 2.04 -16.27
CA TYR A 126 -11.88 0.74 -15.86
C TYR A 126 -12.17 -0.29 -16.94
N THR A 127 -11.13 -0.74 -17.64
CA THR A 127 -11.27 -1.77 -18.68
C THR A 127 -11.34 -3.17 -18.09
N LYS A 128 -12.06 -4.09 -18.76
CA LYS A 128 -12.05 -5.52 -18.40
C LYS A 128 -10.88 -6.29 -19.04
N LYS A 129 -10.21 -5.72 -20.06
CA LYS A 129 -9.07 -6.36 -20.73
C LYS A 129 -7.86 -6.50 -19.78
N MET A 130 -7.07 -7.55 -19.95
CA MET A 130 -5.79 -7.69 -19.27
C MET A 130 -4.82 -6.61 -19.75
N SER A 131 -4.07 -6.05 -18.82
CA SER A 131 -3.06 -5.03 -19.09
C SER A 131 -1.92 -5.14 -18.06
N SER A 132 -0.76 -4.55 -18.37
CA SER A 132 0.37 -4.45 -17.45
C SER A 132 -0.04 -3.90 -16.08
N MET A 133 -0.91 -2.89 -16.06
CA MET A 133 -1.42 -2.29 -14.82
C MET A 133 -2.37 -3.18 -14.03
N LYS A 134 -3.10 -4.10 -14.68
CA LYS A 134 -3.89 -5.10 -13.94
C LYS A 134 -3.00 -6.14 -13.28
N LEU A 135 -1.96 -6.57 -14.00
CA LEU A 135 -0.97 -7.49 -13.44
C LEU A 135 -0.17 -6.82 -12.32
N HIS A 136 0.27 -5.56 -12.51
CA HIS A 136 0.86 -4.74 -11.45
C HIS A 136 -0.04 -4.72 -10.20
N ARG A 137 -1.33 -4.44 -10.35
CA ARG A 137 -2.29 -4.43 -9.24
C ARG A 137 -2.45 -5.80 -8.58
N ALA A 138 -2.45 -6.89 -9.35
CA ALA A 138 -2.53 -8.24 -8.79
C ALA A 138 -1.27 -8.54 -7.96
N LEU A 139 -0.08 -8.28 -8.50
CA LEU A 139 1.19 -8.47 -7.79
C LEU A 139 1.31 -7.55 -6.56
N SER A 140 0.69 -6.37 -6.57
CA SER A 140 0.73 -5.45 -5.43
C SER A 140 0.11 -6.07 -4.17
N TRP A 141 -0.87 -6.94 -4.27
CA TRP A 141 -1.41 -7.66 -3.12
C TRP A 141 -0.43 -8.66 -2.52
N PHE A 142 0.36 -9.34 -3.35
CA PHE A 142 1.38 -10.28 -2.88
C PHE A 142 2.51 -9.56 -2.14
N HIS A 143 3.11 -8.54 -2.76
CA HIS A 143 4.17 -7.80 -2.07
C HIS A 143 3.64 -6.94 -0.90
N PHE A 144 2.37 -6.55 -0.89
CA PHE A 144 1.75 -5.90 0.27
C PHE A 144 1.63 -6.87 1.45
N ALA A 145 1.15 -8.08 1.22
CA ALA A 145 1.07 -9.12 2.24
C ALA A 145 2.48 -9.44 2.81
N GLY A 146 3.47 -9.58 1.93
CA GLY A 146 4.86 -9.76 2.34
C GLY A 146 5.38 -8.62 3.20
N MET A 147 5.23 -7.37 2.75
CA MET A 147 5.66 -6.19 3.51
C MET A 147 4.94 -6.02 4.84
N ALA A 148 3.68 -6.45 4.95
CA ALA A 148 2.94 -6.44 6.21
C ALA A 148 3.49 -7.48 7.22
N THR A 149 3.99 -8.61 6.72
CA THR A 149 4.43 -9.73 7.58
C THR A 149 5.92 -9.72 7.90
N ILE A 150 6.79 -9.20 7.01
CA ILE A 150 8.26 -9.21 7.19
C ILE A 150 8.71 -8.64 8.55
N PRO A 151 8.23 -7.50 9.05
CA PRO A 151 8.67 -6.97 10.35
C PRO A 151 8.33 -7.90 11.51
N TRP A 152 7.15 -8.54 11.47
CA TRP A 152 6.74 -9.51 12.47
C TRP A 152 7.60 -10.79 12.41
N LEU A 153 7.90 -11.28 11.21
CA LEU A 153 8.81 -12.44 11.04
C LEU A 153 10.21 -12.11 11.57
N GLY A 154 10.72 -10.91 11.28
CA GLY A 154 12.01 -10.46 11.82
C GLY A 154 12.03 -10.38 13.36
N TYR A 155 10.95 -9.87 13.95
CA TYR A 155 10.78 -9.86 15.41
C TYR A 155 10.75 -11.28 16.00
N ASN A 156 10.06 -12.21 15.34
CA ASN A 156 9.97 -13.60 15.81
C ASN A 156 11.34 -14.31 15.85
N ILE A 157 12.28 -13.99 14.95
CA ILE A 157 13.65 -14.56 15.02
C ILE A 157 14.30 -14.25 16.37
N SER A 158 14.12 -13.04 16.91
CA SER A 158 14.69 -12.65 18.20
C SER A 158 14.03 -13.34 19.40
N LYS A 159 12.84 -13.91 19.21
CA LYS A 159 12.06 -14.59 20.25
C LYS A 159 12.09 -16.12 20.14
N SER A 160 12.61 -16.64 19.02
CA SER A 160 12.67 -18.08 18.77
C SER A 160 13.66 -18.77 19.72
N SER A 161 13.35 -20.01 20.08
CA SER A 161 14.30 -20.91 20.71
C SER A 161 15.54 -21.15 19.82
N ILE A 162 16.60 -21.72 20.38
CA ILE A 162 17.80 -22.05 19.60
C ILE A 162 17.44 -23.05 18.49
N GLU A 163 16.55 -23.99 18.78
CA GLU A 163 16.11 -25.04 17.85
C GLU A 163 15.28 -24.48 16.69
N ASP A 164 14.42 -23.48 16.95
CA ASP A 164 13.50 -22.91 15.98
C ASP A 164 14.09 -21.72 15.20
N ARG A 165 15.22 -21.18 15.65
CA ARG A 165 15.79 -19.93 15.11
C ARG A 165 16.13 -20.05 13.61
N GLU A 166 16.68 -21.18 13.19
CA GLU A 166 17.04 -21.37 11.78
C GLU A 166 15.79 -21.42 10.89
N SER A 167 14.75 -22.12 11.30
CA SER A 167 13.48 -22.16 10.54
C SER A 167 12.80 -20.79 10.49
N ALA A 168 12.82 -20.04 11.58
CA ALA A 168 12.30 -18.67 11.63
C ALA A 168 13.08 -17.73 10.70
N LEU A 169 14.41 -17.85 10.67
CA LEU A 169 15.29 -17.11 9.79
C LEU A 169 15.01 -17.42 8.33
N GLN A 170 14.92 -18.72 7.97
CA GLN A 170 14.60 -19.15 6.60
C GLN A 170 13.24 -18.63 6.13
N LEU A 171 12.22 -18.69 7.01
CA LEU A 171 10.90 -18.16 6.69
C LEU A 171 10.95 -16.64 6.42
N HIS A 172 11.61 -15.88 7.29
CA HIS A 172 11.80 -14.44 7.09
C HIS A 172 12.49 -14.13 5.76
N GLN A 173 13.57 -14.85 5.44
CA GLN A 173 14.30 -14.70 4.18
C GLN A 173 13.44 -15.00 2.96
N ASN A 174 12.76 -16.14 2.97
CA ASN A 174 11.93 -16.58 1.84
C ASN A 174 10.82 -15.57 1.56
N VAL A 175 10.16 -15.07 2.60
CA VAL A 175 9.13 -14.04 2.46
C VAL A 175 9.74 -12.72 1.99
N ALA A 176 10.89 -12.31 2.51
CA ALA A 176 11.57 -11.07 2.09
C ALA A 176 11.99 -11.13 0.61
N TYR A 177 12.64 -12.21 0.17
CA TYR A 177 13.04 -12.36 -1.24
C TYR A 177 11.83 -12.50 -2.17
N GLY A 178 10.82 -13.28 -1.80
CA GLY A 178 9.58 -13.39 -2.58
C GLY A 178 8.90 -12.03 -2.74
N THR A 179 8.88 -11.23 -1.68
CA THR A 179 8.35 -9.86 -1.68
C THR A 179 9.17 -8.94 -2.57
N LEU A 180 10.49 -8.98 -2.47
CA LEU A 180 11.39 -8.17 -3.30
C LEU A 180 11.24 -8.49 -4.78
N ILE A 181 11.17 -9.77 -5.14
CA ILE A 181 10.98 -10.23 -6.52
C ILE A 181 9.64 -9.74 -7.07
N THR A 182 8.56 -9.96 -6.34
CA THR A 182 7.21 -9.55 -6.78
C THR A 182 7.09 -8.03 -6.88
N MET A 183 7.71 -7.27 -5.97
CA MET A 183 7.78 -5.82 -6.03
C MET A 183 8.61 -5.33 -7.23
N SER A 184 9.72 -5.99 -7.55
CA SER A 184 10.56 -5.68 -8.71
C SER A 184 9.81 -5.90 -10.03
N ILE A 185 9.14 -7.05 -10.18
CA ILE A 185 8.31 -7.34 -11.35
C ILE A 185 7.17 -6.31 -11.44
N SER A 186 6.53 -6.00 -10.33
CA SER A 186 5.47 -4.99 -10.28
C SER A 186 5.96 -3.61 -10.72
N ALA A 187 7.16 -3.20 -10.30
CA ALA A 187 7.78 -1.96 -10.72
C ALA A 187 8.05 -1.95 -12.24
N LEU A 188 8.62 -3.02 -12.79
CA LEU A 188 8.88 -3.14 -14.23
C LEU A 188 7.58 -3.03 -15.05
N LEU A 189 6.50 -3.67 -14.61
CA LEU A 189 5.21 -3.59 -15.28
C LEU A 189 4.63 -2.17 -15.35
N SER A 190 5.01 -1.29 -14.42
CA SER A 190 4.55 0.10 -14.42
C SER A 190 5.16 0.97 -15.54
N PHE A 191 6.24 0.50 -16.17
CA PHE A 191 6.89 1.17 -17.31
C PHE A 191 6.46 0.60 -18.67
N LEU A 192 5.72 -0.50 -18.68
CA LEU A 192 5.22 -1.07 -19.93
C LEU A 192 3.99 -0.29 -20.43
N PRO A 193 3.79 -0.21 -21.75
CA PRO A 193 2.61 0.43 -22.33
C PRO A 193 1.32 -0.31 -21.89
N TYR A 194 0.24 0.47 -21.77
CA TYR A 194 -1.07 -0.01 -21.31
C TYR A 194 -1.84 -0.78 -22.40
#